data_e597b67d83f4d2179d92b430efcdc8d7
#
_entry.id   e597b67d83f4d2179d92b430efcdc8d7
#
_cell.length_a   1.000
_cell.length_b   1.000
_cell.length_c   1.000
_cell.angle_alpha   90.00
_cell.angle_beta   90.00
_cell.angle_gamma   90.00
#
_symmetry.space_group_name_H-M   'P 1'
#
loop_
_entity.id
_entity.type
_entity.pdbx_description
1 polymer ?
#
loop_
_entity_poly.entity_id
_entity_poly.type
_entity_poly.pdbx_seq_one_letter_code
_entity_poly.pdbx_strand_id
1 'polypeptide(L)'
;MNDKQYHIISGKKDGYRLDSRILEEQIQEAVEQGHRYLEIEAFGQHGIGGRLWKAGDQTVHIRIQGCSGQRMGSLGFPNTFIEVMGNASDDVGWLNGGARIVVHGHAGNGVANAMAQGKIYVSGNIGARAMTMTKSNTRFDPPELWVLGSVGDYFGEFMAGGIAVVCGFEAQTPDNILGYRPLVGMVGGKVFFRGPHGGFSDADAKLLPINDEDWDWLFKNLEIYLDRIGRPELFKEFADPDQWQLLTSRTPQEKSARTMRSMKSFREDVWNKELGKGGLIGDLIDIDMSPVPLITTDELRRFVPVWENRKYTAPCEAMCPTGIPVQERWRMIREGRINEAVDLALAYTPFPATVCGYLCPNFCMQACTRQSASMAPIDVTMLGKASIQAKLPELPEETGKKIAVIGGGPAGISVAWQLRRQGHDAVVYDMSQSLGGKIVSVIPDSRIPKEVISAELERIQKVIPHVRLRQKLGREDIERIRQDYDFIVIAIGLEKPGTLDVPGKERMLTALDFLGMSKKDQIKPGNRVVVIGAGNVGCDVATEAYRLGAKEVTLLARSHSAAFGKEREEADVLGAKFRWPCYTQEITKEGVKLTTGEVIPADTVVVAIGGDKSDLEFLPPDVLIERGFI
;
A
#
# COMPACT_ATOMS: atom_id res chain seq x y z
N MET A 1 39.65 -11.00 -2.19
CA MET A 1 39.18 -9.66 -2.61
C MET A 1 40.04 -8.64 -1.89
N ASN A 2 40.78 -7.79 -2.60
CA ASN A 2 41.53 -6.71 -1.96
C ASN A 2 40.54 -5.78 -1.28
N ASP A 3 40.73 -5.49 0.00
CA ASP A 3 39.95 -4.50 0.77
C ASP A 3 40.15 -3.11 0.12
N LYS A 4 39.27 -2.80 -0.83
CA LYS A 4 39.23 -1.47 -1.42
C LYS A 4 38.56 -0.53 -0.42
N GLN A 5 39.33 0.43 0.08
CA GLN A 5 38.79 1.41 1.02
C GLN A 5 37.81 2.35 0.28
N TYR A 6 36.55 2.34 0.69
CA TYR A 6 35.55 3.24 0.17
C TYR A 6 35.60 4.58 0.91
N HIS A 7 35.48 5.67 0.14
CA HIS A 7 35.22 6.99 0.69
C HIS A 7 33.72 7.14 0.94
N ILE A 8 33.34 7.34 2.22
CA ILE A 8 31.93 7.37 2.63
C ILE A 8 31.41 8.80 2.51
N ILE A 9 30.26 8.95 1.84
CA ILE A 9 29.54 10.22 1.72
C ILE A 9 28.12 9.99 2.25
N SER A 10 27.78 10.72 3.33
CA SER A 10 26.46 10.60 3.92
C SER A 10 25.48 11.58 3.28
N GLY A 11 24.29 11.08 2.92
CA GLY A 11 23.14 11.90 2.49
C GLY A 11 22.50 12.69 3.64
N LYS A 12 23.12 12.73 4.84
CA LYS A 12 22.70 13.52 5.98
C LYS A 12 23.81 14.42 6.49
N LYS A 13 23.42 15.55 7.06
CA LYS A 13 24.31 16.43 7.84
C LYS A 13 23.56 16.91 9.07
N ASP A 14 24.17 16.81 10.25
CA ASP A 14 23.60 17.23 11.53
C ASP A 14 22.22 16.58 11.82
N GLY A 15 22.05 15.32 11.38
CA GLY A 15 20.80 14.57 11.51
C GLY A 15 19.75 14.86 10.44
N TYR A 16 19.93 15.86 9.59
CA TYR A 16 18.98 16.23 8.54
C TYR A 16 19.39 15.69 7.18
N ARG A 17 18.38 15.27 6.39
CA ARG A 17 18.57 14.84 5.01
C ARG A 17 19.12 15.98 4.15
N LEU A 18 20.20 15.74 3.42
CA LEU A 18 20.73 16.68 2.44
C LEU A 18 19.82 16.74 1.21
N ASP A 19 19.76 17.92 0.59
CA ASP A 19 19.20 18.08 -0.74
C ASP A 19 19.97 17.22 -1.76
N SER A 20 19.26 16.71 -2.78
CA SER A 20 19.84 15.83 -3.79
C SER A 20 21.01 16.49 -4.53
N ARG A 21 20.89 17.80 -4.80
CA ARG A 21 21.93 18.55 -5.50
C ARG A 21 23.19 18.70 -4.64
N ILE A 22 23.04 18.93 -3.34
CA ILE A 22 24.18 19.03 -2.40
C ILE A 22 24.93 17.69 -2.35
N LEU A 23 24.19 16.57 -2.27
CA LEU A 23 24.83 15.25 -2.30
C LEU A 23 25.54 15.00 -3.63
N GLU A 24 24.94 15.38 -4.76
CA GLU A 24 25.59 15.28 -6.08
C GLU A 24 26.88 16.12 -6.14
N GLU A 25 26.85 17.35 -5.63
CA GLU A 25 28.03 18.23 -5.54
C GLU A 25 29.15 17.56 -4.72
N GLN A 26 28.83 16.97 -3.56
CA GLN A 26 29.81 16.25 -2.73
C GLN A 26 30.41 15.03 -3.45
N ILE A 27 29.58 14.28 -4.22
CA ILE A 27 30.06 13.17 -5.04
C ILE A 27 31.03 13.67 -6.11
N GLN A 28 30.69 14.75 -6.81
CA GLN A 28 31.55 15.35 -7.83
C GLN A 28 32.89 15.87 -7.25
N GLU A 29 32.83 16.50 -6.07
CA GLU A 29 34.02 16.97 -5.35
C GLU A 29 34.93 15.79 -4.94
N ALA A 30 34.36 14.71 -4.40
CA ALA A 30 35.14 13.52 -4.05
C ALA A 30 35.81 12.89 -5.28
N VAL A 31 35.10 12.83 -6.41
CA VAL A 31 35.66 12.35 -7.68
C VAL A 31 36.79 13.25 -8.18
N GLU A 32 36.66 14.58 -8.07
CA GLU A 32 37.68 15.55 -8.44
C GLU A 32 38.92 15.45 -7.56
N GLN A 33 38.74 15.13 -6.27
CA GLN A 33 39.81 14.86 -5.31
C GLN A 33 40.53 13.51 -5.54
N GLY A 34 40.08 12.74 -6.53
CA GLY A 34 40.72 11.48 -6.91
C GLY A 34 40.12 10.22 -6.28
N HIS A 35 39.04 10.33 -5.50
CA HIS A 35 38.35 9.16 -4.99
C HIS A 35 37.65 8.40 -6.12
N ARG A 36 37.84 7.07 -6.19
CA ARG A 36 37.30 6.20 -7.25
C ARG A 36 36.42 5.08 -6.70
N TYR A 37 36.37 4.92 -5.38
CA TYR A 37 35.48 4.00 -4.66
C TYR A 37 34.69 4.81 -3.63
N LEU A 38 33.40 4.98 -3.90
CA LEU A 38 32.52 5.81 -3.08
C LEU A 38 31.43 4.93 -2.48
N GLU A 39 31.16 5.07 -1.19
CA GLU A 39 29.99 4.50 -0.54
C GLU A 39 29.06 5.64 -0.15
N ILE A 40 27.84 5.59 -0.66
CA ILE A 40 26.82 6.63 -0.46
C ILE A 40 25.76 6.11 0.50
N GLU A 41 25.64 6.71 1.66
CA GLU A 41 24.50 6.50 2.55
C GLU A 41 23.34 7.35 2.07
N ALA A 42 22.40 6.73 1.34
CA ALA A 42 21.30 7.43 0.69
C ALA A 42 20.02 7.46 1.56
N PHE A 43 19.35 8.61 1.58
CA PHE A 43 18.12 8.87 2.31
C PHE A 43 17.03 9.46 1.39
N GLY A 44 16.86 8.86 0.21
CA GLY A 44 15.88 9.29 -0.79
C GLY A 44 16.35 10.39 -1.73
N GLN A 45 17.66 10.67 -1.81
CA GLN A 45 18.18 11.63 -2.78
C GLN A 45 18.07 11.08 -4.20
N HIS A 46 17.73 11.95 -5.16
CA HIS A 46 17.60 11.65 -6.56
C HIS A 46 18.91 11.81 -7.33
N GLY A 47 19.03 11.12 -8.47
CA GLY A 47 20.12 11.34 -9.43
C GLY A 47 21.49 10.81 -9.02
N ILE A 48 21.61 10.04 -7.95
CA ILE A 48 22.90 9.55 -7.43
C ILE A 48 23.68 8.82 -8.53
N GLY A 49 24.95 9.21 -8.71
CA GLY A 49 25.87 8.56 -9.66
C GLY A 49 25.64 8.90 -11.12
N GLY A 50 24.79 9.88 -11.42
CA GLY A 50 24.63 10.42 -12.77
C GLY A 50 25.76 11.39 -13.16
N ARG A 51 26.07 11.46 -14.45
CA ARG A 51 26.91 12.50 -15.06
C ARG A 51 28.27 12.76 -14.37
N LEU A 52 29.05 11.73 -14.09
CA LEU A 52 30.35 11.87 -13.39
C LEU A 52 31.47 12.34 -14.32
N TRP A 53 31.31 13.49 -14.97
CA TRP A 53 32.25 14.02 -15.96
C TRP A 53 33.63 14.41 -15.38
N LYS A 54 33.69 14.74 -14.06
CA LYS A 54 34.97 15.08 -13.40
C LYS A 54 35.92 13.89 -13.25
N ALA A 55 35.42 12.67 -13.45
CA ALA A 55 36.24 11.46 -13.41
C ALA A 55 37.18 11.32 -14.63
N GLY A 56 36.90 12.00 -15.75
CA GLY A 56 37.57 11.76 -17.02
C GLY A 56 37.36 10.30 -17.47
N ASP A 57 38.42 9.65 -17.93
CA ASP A 57 38.39 8.25 -18.39
C ASP A 57 38.54 7.21 -17.27
N GLN A 58 38.71 7.63 -16.02
CA GLN A 58 38.91 6.71 -14.90
C GLN A 58 37.57 6.17 -14.38
N THR A 59 37.50 4.87 -14.12
CA THR A 59 36.30 4.22 -13.60
C THR A 59 36.03 4.63 -12.15
N VAL A 60 34.81 5.05 -11.90
CA VAL A 60 34.27 5.33 -10.55
C VAL A 60 33.33 4.21 -10.15
N HIS A 61 33.55 3.66 -8.97
CA HIS A 61 32.71 2.67 -8.35
C HIS A 61 31.89 3.33 -7.23
N ILE A 62 30.58 3.24 -7.32
CA ILE A 62 29.64 3.77 -6.33
C ILE A 62 28.87 2.61 -5.73
N ARG A 63 28.94 2.46 -4.41
CA ARG A 63 28.06 1.57 -3.66
C ARG A 63 27.03 2.43 -2.92
N ILE A 64 25.75 2.11 -3.09
CA ILE A 64 24.66 2.84 -2.46
C ILE A 64 24.04 1.97 -1.37
N GLN A 65 24.06 2.48 -0.15
CA GLN A 65 23.40 1.92 1.02
C GLN A 65 22.16 2.76 1.34
N GLY A 66 21.09 2.10 1.78
CA GLY A 66 19.85 2.76 2.16
C GLY A 66 18.91 3.01 0.98
N CYS A 67 18.16 4.10 1.01
CA CYS A 67 17.09 4.39 0.05
C CYS A 67 17.56 5.37 -1.02
N SER A 68 17.79 4.91 -2.24
CA SER A 68 17.99 5.82 -3.37
C SER A 68 16.65 6.39 -3.82
N GLY A 69 16.65 7.69 -4.19
CA GLY A 69 15.52 8.31 -4.87
C GLY A 69 15.46 7.95 -6.36
N GLN A 70 14.64 8.65 -7.11
CA GLN A 70 14.49 8.45 -8.56
C GLN A 70 15.74 8.81 -9.36
N ARG A 71 15.84 8.29 -10.60
CA ARG A 71 16.86 8.65 -11.59
C ARG A 71 18.28 8.33 -11.18
N MET A 72 18.48 7.31 -10.37
CA MET A 72 19.82 6.83 -10.03
C MET A 72 20.55 6.39 -11.30
N GLY A 73 21.80 6.80 -11.46
CA GLY A 73 22.62 6.50 -12.64
C GLY A 73 22.14 7.14 -13.94
N SER A 74 21.26 8.13 -13.89
CA SER A 74 20.76 8.84 -15.08
C SER A 74 21.87 9.60 -15.79
N LEU A 75 21.85 9.59 -17.15
CA LEU A 75 22.90 10.17 -17.98
C LEU A 75 24.31 9.62 -17.63
N GLY A 76 24.37 8.37 -17.19
CA GLY A 76 25.60 7.72 -16.73
C GLY A 76 26.61 7.51 -17.86
N PHE A 77 27.89 7.66 -17.57
CA PHE A 77 28.99 7.48 -18.52
C PHE A 77 29.60 6.07 -18.44
N PRO A 78 30.32 5.60 -19.49
CA PRO A 78 30.93 4.26 -19.53
C PRO A 78 31.92 4.00 -18.40
N ASN A 79 32.47 5.04 -17.80
CA ASN A 79 33.41 4.96 -16.66
C ASN A 79 32.71 4.83 -15.29
N THR A 80 31.39 4.69 -15.25
CA THR A 80 30.62 4.64 -13.99
C THR A 80 30.09 3.23 -13.74
N PHE A 81 30.40 2.69 -12.55
CA PHE A 81 29.83 1.45 -12.03
C PHE A 81 29.09 1.73 -10.73
N ILE A 82 27.79 1.41 -10.70
CA ILE A 82 26.91 1.66 -9.55
C ILE A 82 26.37 0.33 -9.04
N GLU A 83 26.45 0.13 -7.73
CA GLU A 83 25.93 -1.02 -7.04
C GLU A 83 24.98 -0.58 -5.92
N VAL A 84 23.69 -0.96 -6.00
CA VAL A 84 22.67 -0.63 -5.01
C VAL A 84 22.44 -1.84 -4.14
N MET A 85 22.69 -1.71 -2.83
CA MET A 85 22.60 -2.80 -1.86
C MET A 85 21.16 -2.99 -1.34
N GLY A 86 20.20 -3.04 -2.26
CA GLY A 86 18.77 -3.18 -1.95
C GLY A 86 17.90 -2.73 -3.12
N ASN A 87 16.70 -2.26 -2.82
CA ASN A 87 15.76 -1.80 -3.83
C ASN A 87 16.15 -0.41 -4.37
N ALA A 88 15.87 -0.18 -5.65
CA ALA A 88 15.99 1.11 -6.30
C ALA A 88 14.60 1.69 -6.65
N SER A 89 14.50 3.02 -6.70
CA SER A 89 13.27 3.73 -7.07
C SER A 89 13.09 3.77 -8.59
N ASP A 90 12.23 4.68 -9.08
CA ASP A 90 11.91 4.83 -10.51
C ASP A 90 13.08 5.42 -11.34
N ASP A 91 13.01 5.21 -12.65
CA ASP A 91 13.90 5.79 -13.67
C ASP A 91 15.39 5.42 -13.48
N VAL A 92 15.68 4.24 -12.99
CA VAL A 92 17.07 3.73 -12.88
C VAL A 92 17.69 3.71 -14.27
N GLY A 93 18.83 4.42 -14.43
CA GLY A 93 19.53 4.50 -15.70
C GLY A 93 18.78 5.23 -16.80
N TRP A 94 17.91 6.18 -16.46
CA TRP A 94 17.25 7.05 -17.44
C TRP A 94 18.27 7.79 -18.32
N LEU A 95 18.14 7.69 -19.66
CA LEU A 95 19.10 8.24 -20.62
C LEU A 95 20.54 7.75 -20.41
N ASN A 96 20.74 6.54 -19.90
CA ASN A 96 22.07 6.00 -19.65
C ASN A 96 22.88 5.91 -20.95
N GLY A 97 24.06 6.50 -20.93
CA GLY A 97 25.00 6.56 -22.03
C GLY A 97 26.21 5.62 -21.87
N GLY A 98 26.15 4.63 -20.95
CA GLY A 98 27.22 3.63 -20.83
C GLY A 98 27.51 3.12 -19.41
N ALA A 99 26.93 3.70 -18.38
CA ALA A 99 27.13 3.24 -17.01
C ALA A 99 26.65 1.79 -16.81
N ARG A 100 27.32 1.09 -15.92
CA ARG A 100 26.95 -0.26 -15.47
C ARG A 100 26.30 -0.15 -14.09
N ILE A 101 25.09 -0.69 -13.96
CA ILE A 101 24.28 -0.57 -12.74
C ILE A 101 23.86 -1.96 -12.29
N VAL A 102 24.06 -2.28 -11.01
CA VAL A 102 23.59 -3.50 -10.37
C VAL A 102 22.65 -3.13 -9.22
N VAL A 103 21.45 -3.70 -9.21
CA VAL A 103 20.46 -3.53 -8.15
C VAL A 103 20.24 -4.88 -7.47
N HIS A 104 20.65 -5.00 -6.21
CA HIS A 104 20.51 -6.22 -5.40
C HIS A 104 19.10 -6.40 -4.80
N GLY A 105 18.08 -5.92 -5.48
CA GLY A 105 16.69 -6.00 -5.09
C GLY A 105 15.77 -5.69 -6.26
N HIS A 106 14.63 -5.11 -5.96
CA HIS A 106 13.65 -4.66 -6.96
C HIS A 106 13.97 -3.24 -7.45
N ALA A 107 13.47 -2.88 -8.64
CA ALA A 107 13.51 -1.51 -9.12
C ALA A 107 12.11 -1.02 -9.52
N GLY A 108 11.91 0.30 -9.48
CA GLY A 108 10.63 0.94 -9.79
C GLY A 108 10.30 0.99 -11.27
N ASN A 109 9.47 1.95 -11.66
CA ASN A 109 9.06 2.18 -13.06
C ASN A 109 10.16 2.84 -13.87
N GLY A 110 10.10 2.76 -15.21
CA GLY A 110 10.96 3.50 -16.11
C GLY A 110 12.44 3.06 -16.12
N VAL A 111 12.77 1.87 -15.63
CA VAL A 111 14.15 1.34 -15.67
C VAL A 111 14.64 1.30 -17.11
N ALA A 112 15.86 1.78 -17.37
CA ALA A 112 16.47 1.85 -18.70
C ALA A 112 15.69 2.67 -19.74
N ASN A 113 14.83 3.61 -19.32
CA ASN A 113 14.08 4.46 -20.24
C ASN A 113 15.05 5.33 -21.04
N ALA A 114 14.89 5.31 -22.36
CA ALA A 114 15.70 6.01 -23.36
C ALA A 114 17.22 5.73 -23.24
N MET A 115 17.59 4.58 -22.69
CA MET A 115 18.96 4.14 -22.59
C MET A 115 19.58 3.92 -23.97
N ALA A 116 20.81 4.38 -24.18
CA ALA A 116 21.51 4.29 -25.45
C ALA A 116 22.70 3.32 -25.41
N GLN A 117 23.29 3.09 -24.24
CA GLN A 117 24.44 2.22 -24.01
C GLN A 117 24.52 1.82 -22.52
N GLY A 118 25.30 0.79 -22.19
CA GLY A 118 25.54 0.33 -20.84
C GLY A 118 24.72 -0.89 -20.45
N LYS A 119 24.81 -1.31 -19.18
CA LYS A 119 24.17 -2.52 -18.68
C LYS A 119 23.50 -2.26 -17.34
N ILE A 120 22.28 -2.73 -17.19
CA ILE A 120 21.52 -2.68 -15.93
C ILE A 120 21.14 -4.10 -15.55
N TYR A 121 21.53 -4.51 -14.35
CA TYR A 121 21.26 -5.83 -13.77
C TYR A 121 20.40 -5.67 -12.53
N VAL A 122 19.26 -6.36 -12.48
CA VAL A 122 18.30 -6.29 -11.37
C VAL A 122 18.08 -7.70 -10.83
N SER A 123 18.33 -7.92 -9.55
CA SER A 123 18.17 -9.22 -8.90
C SER A 123 16.73 -9.53 -8.44
N GLY A 124 15.77 -8.68 -8.79
CA GLY A 124 14.36 -8.85 -8.44
C GLY A 124 13.44 -8.52 -9.60
N ASN A 125 12.28 -7.96 -9.28
CA ASN A 125 11.27 -7.54 -10.24
C ASN A 125 11.40 -6.04 -10.55
N ILE A 126 10.88 -5.60 -11.69
CA ILE A 126 10.84 -4.19 -12.05
C ILE A 126 9.42 -3.73 -12.38
N GLY A 127 9.19 -2.42 -12.24
CA GLY A 127 7.90 -1.80 -12.51
C GLY A 127 7.61 -1.58 -14.00
N ALA A 128 6.59 -0.79 -14.28
CA ALA A 128 6.09 -0.49 -15.62
C ALA A 128 7.07 0.36 -16.45
N ARG A 129 6.91 0.30 -17.79
CA ARG A 129 7.62 1.13 -18.76
C ARG A 129 9.14 1.02 -18.74
N ALA A 130 9.67 -0.15 -18.41
CA ALA A 130 11.10 -0.40 -18.53
C ALA A 130 11.50 -0.58 -20.00
N MET A 131 12.75 -0.27 -20.35
CA MET A 131 13.31 -0.35 -21.71
C MET A 131 12.56 0.47 -22.76
N THR A 132 11.73 1.44 -22.36
CA THR A 132 11.00 2.28 -23.31
C THR A 132 11.96 3.22 -24.04
N MET A 133 11.71 3.45 -25.35
CA MET A 133 12.47 4.38 -26.21
C MET A 133 13.99 4.13 -26.27
N THR A 134 14.45 2.94 -25.91
CA THR A 134 15.87 2.58 -26.02
C THR A 134 16.34 2.58 -27.46
N LYS A 135 17.61 2.89 -27.67
CA LYS A 135 18.22 2.97 -29.01
C LYS A 135 19.52 2.19 -29.06
N SER A 136 19.83 1.65 -30.21
CA SER A 136 21.17 1.09 -30.49
C SER A 136 21.89 1.96 -31.50
N ASN A 137 23.19 2.09 -31.31
CA ASN A 137 24.09 2.68 -32.27
C ASN A 137 25.16 1.64 -32.63
N THR A 138 25.32 1.35 -33.92
CA THR A 138 26.25 0.32 -34.41
C THR A 138 27.72 0.57 -34.06
N ARG A 139 28.06 1.77 -33.58
CA ARG A 139 29.40 2.11 -33.10
C ARG A 139 29.69 1.71 -31.65
N PHE A 140 28.66 1.31 -30.92
CA PHE A 140 28.72 1.00 -29.50
C PHE A 140 28.00 -0.30 -29.21
N ASP A 141 28.30 -0.92 -28.07
CA ASP A 141 27.55 -2.06 -27.59
C ASP A 141 26.08 -1.67 -27.32
N PRO A 142 25.13 -2.52 -27.63
CA PRO A 142 23.72 -2.24 -27.38
C PRO A 142 23.44 -2.06 -25.88
N PRO A 143 22.45 -1.24 -25.51
CA PRO A 143 22.02 -1.18 -24.12
C PRO A 143 21.41 -2.52 -23.68
N GLU A 144 21.74 -2.96 -22.48
CA GLU A 144 21.29 -4.24 -21.92
C GLU A 144 20.54 -4.03 -20.59
N LEU A 145 19.40 -4.68 -20.48
CA LEU A 145 18.65 -4.81 -19.22
C LEU A 145 18.43 -6.28 -18.88
N TRP A 146 18.85 -6.69 -17.68
CA TRP A 146 18.68 -8.04 -17.17
C TRP A 146 17.85 -8.01 -15.89
N VAL A 147 16.80 -8.84 -15.82
CA VAL A 147 15.82 -8.90 -14.73
C VAL A 147 15.64 -10.34 -14.29
N LEU A 148 15.88 -10.63 -13.01
CA LEU A 148 15.73 -11.98 -12.49
C LEU A 148 14.25 -12.40 -12.41
N GLY A 149 13.39 -11.49 -11.98
CA GLY A 149 11.94 -11.73 -11.85
C GLY A 149 11.13 -11.38 -13.09
N SER A 150 10.08 -10.61 -12.91
CA SER A 150 9.16 -10.12 -13.94
C SER A 150 9.32 -8.63 -14.19
N VAL A 151 8.78 -8.18 -15.32
CA VAL A 151 8.66 -6.77 -15.68
C VAL A 151 7.20 -6.33 -15.62
N GLY A 152 6.97 -5.02 -15.42
CA GLY A 152 5.62 -4.45 -15.37
C GLY A 152 5.07 -4.05 -16.73
N ASP A 153 3.92 -3.39 -16.74
CA ASP A 153 3.15 -3.01 -17.93
C ASP A 153 3.91 -2.09 -18.88
N TYR A 154 3.57 -2.17 -20.17
CA TYR A 154 4.17 -1.36 -21.26
C TYR A 154 5.70 -1.52 -21.37
N PHE A 155 6.20 -2.69 -21.00
CA PHE A 155 7.60 -3.03 -21.15
C PHE A 155 8.05 -2.93 -22.62
N GLY A 156 9.20 -2.29 -22.87
CA GLY A 156 9.75 -2.11 -24.22
C GLY A 156 8.90 -1.26 -25.16
N GLU A 157 7.98 -0.42 -24.66
CA GLU A 157 7.19 0.50 -25.46
C GLU A 157 8.11 1.43 -26.28
N PHE A 158 7.91 1.47 -27.61
CA PHE A 158 8.75 2.19 -28.57
C PHE A 158 10.25 1.84 -28.52
N MET A 159 10.59 0.63 -28.12
CA MET A 159 11.97 0.13 -28.13
C MET A 159 12.51 0.14 -29.56
N ALA A 160 13.59 0.86 -29.79
CA ALA A 160 14.25 0.98 -31.10
C ALA A 160 15.63 0.29 -31.16
N GLY A 161 16.02 -0.42 -30.11
CA GLY A 161 17.24 -1.17 -30.01
C GLY A 161 17.55 -1.60 -28.58
N GLY A 162 18.58 -2.41 -28.44
CA GLY A 162 18.99 -2.97 -27.14
C GLY A 162 18.56 -4.41 -26.94
N ILE A 163 18.99 -4.98 -25.84
CA ILE A 163 18.70 -6.36 -25.45
C ILE A 163 18.13 -6.37 -24.05
N ALA A 164 17.00 -7.04 -23.87
CA ALA A 164 16.44 -7.31 -22.56
C ALA A 164 16.42 -8.81 -22.29
N VAL A 165 16.67 -9.20 -21.05
CA VAL A 165 16.59 -10.58 -20.57
C VAL A 165 15.72 -10.62 -19.31
N VAL A 166 14.63 -11.38 -19.35
CA VAL A 166 13.67 -11.54 -18.24
C VAL A 166 13.63 -13.00 -17.83
N CYS A 167 14.22 -13.33 -16.67
CA CYS A 167 14.42 -14.72 -16.26
C CYS A 167 13.16 -15.40 -15.68
N GLY A 168 12.17 -14.63 -15.21
CA GLY A 168 10.93 -15.16 -14.65
C GLY A 168 11.10 -15.96 -13.35
N PHE A 169 12.21 -15.75 -12.62
CA PHE A 169 12.48 -16.41 -11.36
C PHE A 169 11.96 -15.56 -10.19
N GLU A 170 11.20 -16.19 -9.29
CA GLU A 170 10.54 -15.47 -8.18
C GLU A 170 9.74 -14.25 -8.69
N ALA A 171 9.07 -14.43 -9.83
CA ALA A 171 8.33 -13.37 -10.50
C ALA A 171 7.15 -12.88 -9.64
N GLN A 172 6.94 -11.56 -9.57
CA GLN A 172 5.79 -10.99 -8.90
C GLN A 172 4.48 -11.34 -9.61
N THR A 173 4.53 -11.48 -10.93
CA THR A 173 3.42 -11.90 -11.78
C THR A 173 3.78 -13.19 -12.50
N PRO A 174 3.74 -14.36 -11.82
CA PRO A 174 4.26 -15.62 -12.36
C PRO A 174 3.51 -16.10 -13.61
N ASP A 175 2.24 -15.74 -13.77
CA ASP A 175 1.43 -16.09 -14.93
C ASP A 175 1.62 -15.14 -16.12
N ASN A 176 2.28 -14.01 -15.92
CA ASN A 176 2.56 -13.01 -16.96
C ASN A 176 3.81 -12.18 -16.65
N ILE A 177 4.98 -12.72 -16.96
CA ILE A 177 6.26 -12.10 -16.61
C ILE A 177 6.62 -10.86 -17.43
N LEU A 178 5.91 -10.60 -18.54
CA LEU A 178 6.15 -9.45 -19.44
C LEU A 178 5.19 -8.27 -19.20
N GLY A 179 4.26 -8.38 -18.25
CA GLY A 179 3.27 -7.34 -17.96
C GLY A 179 2.19 -7.19 -19.05
N TYR A 180 1.38 -6.16 -18.93
CA TYR A 180 0.32 -5.85 -19.86
C TYR A 180 0.84 -5.02 -21.05
N ARG A 181 0.47 -5.41 -22.28
CA ARG A 181 0.82 -4.74 -23.54
C ARG A 181 2.32 -4.46 -23.73
N PRO A 182 3.20 -5.44 -23.59
CA PRO A 182 4.62 -5.24 -23.85
C PRO A 182 4.89 -5.02 -25.35
N LEU A 183 5.98 -4.31 -25.63
CA LEU A 183 6.57 -4.09 -26.97
C LEU A 183 5.70 -3.31 -27.95
N VAL A 184 4.73 -2.53 -27.46
CA VAL A 184 3.93 -1.65 -28.33
C VAL A 184 4.85 -0.63 -29.02
N GLY A 185 4.74 -0.53 -30.35
CA GLY A 185 5.57 0.39 -31.15
C GLY A 185 7.05 -0.02 -31.27
N MET A 186 7.42 -1.24 -30.91
CA MET A 186 8.79 -1.74 -31.05
C MET A 186 9.25 -1.69 -32.51
N VAL A 187 10.42 -1.12 -32.77
CA VAL A 187 11.04 -1.03 -34.11
C VAL A 187 12.43 -1.64 -34.19
N GLY A 188 13.01 -2.07 -33.07
CA GLY A 188 14.32 -2.73 -33.01
C GLY A 188 14.57 -3.35 -31.65
N GLY A 189 15.61 -4.22 -31.57
CA GLY A 189 16.03 -4.88 -30.34
C GLY A 189 15.60 -6.34 -30.22
N LYS A 190 16.06 -6.99 -29.13
CA LYS A 190 15.79 -8.38 -28.78
C LYS A 190 15.34 -8.49 -27.33
N VAL A 191 14.37 -9.36 -27.06
CA VAL A 191 13.89 -9.67 -25.70
C VAL A 191 13.92 -11.17 -25.51
N PHE A 192 14.85 -11.65 -24.70
CA PHE A 192 14.89 -13.02 -24.21
C PHE A 192 14.06 -13.10 -22.93
N PHE A 193 13.23 -14.15 -22.82
CA PHE A 193 12.44 -14.32 -21.62
C PHE A 193 12.18 -15.81 -21.35
N ARG A 194 11.96 -16.14 -20.07
CA ARG A 194 11.76 -17.50 -19.59
C ARG A 194 10.52 -17.52 -18.68
N GLY A 195 9.43 -18.06 -19.16
CA GLY A 195 8.17 -18.22 -18.40
C GLY A 195 6.92 -17.80 -19.18
N PRO A 196 5.76 -17.84 -18.51
CA PRO A 196 4.48 -17.49 -19.11
C PRO A 196 4.37 -15.99 -19.44
N HIS A 197 3.60 -15.68 -20.48
CA HIS A 197 3.27 -14.29 -20.84
C HIS A 197 1.80 -14.16 -21.25
N GLY A 198 1.18 -13.01 -20.93
CA GLY A 198 -0.21 -12.70 -21.29
C GLY A 198 -0.41 -12.18 -22.72
N GLY A 199 0.65 -12.24 -23.54
CA GLY A 199 0.67 -11.73 -24.90
C GLY A 199 1.67 -10.57 -25.07
N PHE A 200 1.81 -10.09 -26.29
CA PHE A 200 2.66 -8.96 -26.69
C PHE A 200 2.04 -8.25 -27.89
N SER A 201 2.56 -7.07 -28.26
CA SER A 201 2.12 -6.39 -29.48
C SER A 201 2.57 -7.18 -30.73
N ASP A 202 1.70 -8.07 -31.20
CA ASP A 202 1.96 -8.88 -32.39
C ASP A 202 2.01 -8.05 -33.69
N ALA A 203 1.52 -6.81 -33.62
CA ALA A 203 1.68 -5.81 -34.67
C ALA A 203 3.13 -5.34 -34.82
N ASP A 204 3.87 -5.27 -33.73
CA ASP A 204 5.19 -4.66 -33.66
C ASP A 204 6.31 -5.67 -33.44
N ALA A 205 6.04 -6.75 -32.74
CA ALA A 205 7.00 -7.80 -32.41
C ALA A 205 6.57 -9.17 -32.96
N LYS A 206 7.50 -10.09 -33.00
CA LYS A 206 7.28 -11.49 -33.36
C LYS A 206 8.12 -12.42 -32.50
N LEU A 207 7.55 -13.58 -32.19
CA LEU A 207 8.24 -14.66 -31.52
C LEU A 207 9.08 -15.45 -32.53
N LEU A 208 10.33 -15.71 -32.20
CA LEU A 208 11.26 -16.51 -33.00
C LEU A 208 11.85 -17.62 -32.14
N PRO A 209 12.20 -18.79 -32.73
CA PRO A 209 13.06 -19.75 -32.06
C PRO A 209 14.43 -19.11 -31.81
N ILE A 210 15.05 -19.46 -30.68
CA ILE A 210 16.43 -19.05 -30.39
C ILE A 210 17.36 -19.88 -31.27
N ASN A 211 18.24 -19.22 -32.02
CA ASN A 211 19.27 -19.86 -32.81
C ASN A 211 20.56 -20.04 -31.99
N ASP A 212 21.53 -20.78 -32.51
CA ASP A 212 22.80 -21.09 -31.82
C ASP A 212 23.58 -19.82 -31.43
N GLU A 213 23.62 -18.80 -32.29
CA GLU A 213 24.31 -17.53 -32.03
C GLU A 213 23.65 -16.76 -30.86
N ASP A 214 22.33 -16.69 -30.88
CA ASP A 214 21.55 -16.02 -29.82
C ASP A 214 21.68 -16.78 -28.50
N TRP A 215 21.71 -18.12 -28.56
CA TRP A 215 21.89 -18.95 -27.37
C TRP A 215 23.30 -18.81 -26.79
N ASP A 216 24.34 -18.90 -27.61
CA ASP A 216 25.73 -18.73 -27.17
C ASP A 216 25.94 -17.37 -26.49
N TRP A 217 25.35 -16.31 -27.07
CA TRP A 217 25.38 -14.99 -26.48
C TRP A 217 24.66 -14.95 -25.12
N LEU A 218 23.43 -15.49 -25.06
CA LEU A 218 22.64 -15.53 -23.82
C LEU A 218 23.34 -16.32 -22.74
N PHE A 219 23.80 -17.53 -23.05
CA PHE A 219 24.45 -18.45 -22.12
C PHE A 219 25.70 -17.85 -21.48
N LYS A 220 26.57 -17.26 -22.29
CA LYS A 220 27.79 -16.60 -21.83
C LYS A 220 27.51 -15.40 -20.93
N ASN A 221 26.54 -14.57 -21.28
CA ASN A 221 26.24 -13.35 -20.52
C ASN A 221 25.36 -13.64 -19.29
N LEU A 222 24.60 -14.75 -19.29
CA LEU A 222 23.82 -15.22 -18.14
C LEU A 222 24.73 -15.54 -16.94
N GLU A 223 25.86 -16.22 -17.16
CA GLU A 223 26.81 -16.49 -16.10
C GLU A 223 27.35 -15.19 -15.47
N ILE A 224 27.73 -14.23 -16.31
CA ILE A 224 28.20 -12.91 -15.86
C ILE A 224 27.12 -12.18 -15.07
N TYR A 225 25.88 -12.21 -15.54
CA TYR A 225 24.74 -11.57 -14.89
C TYR A 225 24.50 -12.15 -13.49
N LEU A 226 24.38 -13.49 -13.41
CA LEU A 226 24.10 -14.17 -12.16
C LEU A 226 25.21 -14.00 -11.11
N ASP A 227 26.47 -14.02 -11.55
CA ASP A 227 27.61 -13.71 -10.67
C ASP A 227 27.50 -12.28 -10.11
N ARG A 228 27.17 -11.31 -10.96
CA ARG A 228 27.04 -9.89 -10.58
C ARG A 228 25.93 -9.60 -9.60
N ILE A 229 24.81 -10.31 -9.69
CA ILE A 229 23.70 -10.16 -8.74
C ILE A 229 23.84 -11.07 -7.51
N GLY A 230 24.92 -11.87 -7.43
CA GLY A 230 25.19 -12.75 -6.29
C GLY A 230 24.34 -14.04 -6.27
N ARG A 231 23.89 -14.52 -7.44
CA ARG A 231 23.04 -15.72 -7.59
C ARG A 231 23.63 -16.76 -8.56
N PRO A 232 24.95 -17.07 -8.48
CA PRO A 232 25.59 -18.00 -9.43
C PRO A 232 25.01 -19.42 -9.38
N GLU A 233 24.38 -19.80 -8.28
CA GLU A 233 23.73 -21.11 -8.12
C GLU A 233 22.59 -21.35 -9.10
N LEU A 234 21.94 -20.29 -9.61
CA LEU A 234 20.84 -20.38 -10.57
C LEU A 234 21.28 -20.72 -11.99
N PHE A 235 22.56 -20.64 -12.29
CA PHE A 235 23.06 -20.85 -13.64
C PHE A 235 22.64 -22.20 -14.24
N LYS A 236 22.72 -23.26 -13.44
CA LYS A 236 22.33 -24.61 -13.89
C LYS A 236 20.84 -24.73 -14.22
N GLU A 237 20.00 -24.01 -13.51
CA GLU A 237 18.56 -23.99 -13.74
C GLU A 237 18.22 -23.26 -15.04
N PHE A 238 18.95 -22.22 -15.37
CA PHE A 238 18.70 -21.38 -16.54
C PHE A 238 19.44 -21.81 -17.81
N ALA A 239 20.31 -22.82 -17.72
CA ALA A 239 21.16 -23.28 -18.82
C ALA A 239 20.44 -24.17 -19.85
N ASP A 240 19.14 -24.37 -19.72
CA ASP A 240 18.32 -25.15 -20.65
C ASP A 240 17.70 -24.22 -21.72
N PRO A 241 18.12 -24.33 -23.02
CA PRO A 241 17.64 -23.48 -24.10
C PRO A 241 16.14 -23.61 -24.35
N ASP A 242 15.55 -24.77 -24.08
CA ASP A 242 14.13 -25.04 -24.34
C ASP A 242 13.19 -24.25 -23.44
N GLN A 243 13.69 -23.68 -22.35
CA GLN A 243 12.92 -22.83 -21.44
C GLN A 243 12.86 -21.38 -21.90
N TRP A 244 13.67 -20.97 -22.85
CA TRP A 244 13.79 -19.59 -23.28
C TRP A 244 13.05 -19.31 -24.57
N GLN A 245 12.58 -18.10 -24.71
CA GLN A 245 11.87 -17.56 -25.86
C GLN A 245 12.50 -16.24 -26.27
N LEU A 246 12.38 -15.91 -27.57
CA LEU A 246 12.95 -14.68 -28.15
C LEU A 246 11.86 -13.88 -28.88
N LEU A 247 11.68 -12.64 -28.47
CA LEU A 247 10.90 -11.66 -29.20
C LEU A 247 11.82 -10.65 -29.90
N THR A 248 11.49 -10.36 -31.17
CA THR A 248 12.19 -9.36 -31.97
C THR A 248 11.20 -8.43 -32.67
N SER A 249 11.66 -7.24 -33.08
CA SER A 249 10.81 -6.32 -33.84
C SER A 249 10.44 -6.90 -35.21
N ARG A 250 9.25 -6.56 -35.70
CA ARG A 250 8.89 -6.77 -37.11
C ARG A 250 9.59 -5.75 -37.98
N THR A 251 10.00 -6.18 -39.16
CA THR A 251 10.53 -5.28 -40.19
C THR A 251 9.44 -4.35 -40.72
N PRO A 252 9.81 -3.20 -41.34
CA PRO A 252 8.83 -2.32 -42.01
C PRO A 252 7.97 -3.04 -43.05
N GLN A 253 8.57 -4.00 -43.77
CA GLN A 253 7.87 -4.79 -44.80
C GLN A 253 6.81 -5.72 -44.13
N GLU A 254 7.13 -6.35 -43.03
CA GLU A 254 6.18 -7.19 -42.29
C GLU A 254 5.04 -6.36 -41.69
N LYS A 255 5.31 -5.12 -41.26
CA LYS A 255 4.28 -4.20 -40.74
C LYS A 255 3.37 -3.69 -41.87
N SER A 256 3.92 -3.38 -43.05
CA SER A 256 3.16 -2.89 -44.20
C SER A 256 2.26 -3.94 -44.84
N ALA A 257 2.55 -5.21 -44.69
CA ALA A 257 1.73 -6.32 -45.16
C ALA A 257 0.41 -6.50 -44.39
N ARG A 258 0.24 -5.83 -43.26
CA ARG A 258 -1.00 -5.87 -42.46
C ARG A 258 -2.00 -4.85 -43.05
N THR A 259 -3.22 -5.30 -43.24
CA THR A 259 -4.34 -4.44 -43.65
C THR A 259 -4.49 -3.28 -42.66
N MET A 260 -4.39 -2.04 -43.20
CA MET A 260 -4.69 -0.85 -42.38
C MET A 260 -6.13 -0.93 -41.89
N ARG A 261 -6.34 -0.92 -40.61
CA ARG A 261 -7.69 -0.83 -40.01
C ARG A 261 -8.27 0.54 -40.39
N SER A 262 -9.52 0.58 -40.78
CA SER A 262 -10.22 1.85 -40.96
C SER A 262 -10.37 2.54 -39.59
N MET A 263 -10.45 3.87 -39.56
CA MET A 263 -10.72 4.61 -38.31
C MET A 263 -12.01 4.16 -37.63
N LYS A 264 -13.00 3.70 -38.40
CA LYS A 264 -14.23 3.13 -37.87
C LYS A 264 -13.97 1.82 -37.15
N SER A 265 -13.24 0.91 -37.78
CA SER A 265 -12.85 -0.38 -37.15
C SER A 265 -11.95 -0.17 -35.94
N PHE A 266 -11.00 0.77 -35.97
CA PHE A 266 -10.18 1.14 -34.83
C PHE A 266 -11.04 1.64 -33.67
N ARG A 267 -12.03 2.50 -33.95
CA ARG A 267 -12.93 3.04 -32.93
C ARG A 267 -13.82 1.96 -32.32
N GLU A 268 -14.34 1.03 -33.09
CA GLU A 268 -15.23 -0.04 -32.62
C GLU A 268 -14.46 -1.16 -31.88
N ASP A 269 -13.29 -1.55 -32.40
CA ASP A 269 -12.56 -2.73 -31.92
C ASP A 269 -11.55 -2.42 -30.80
N VAL A 270 -11.01 -1.20 -30.79
CA VAL A 270 -9.95 -0.80 -29.84
C VAL A 270 -10.44 0.32 -28.94
N TRP A 271 -10.82 1.46 -29.52
CA TRP A 271 -11.16 2.65 -28.73
C TRP A 271 -12.32 2.41 -27.79
N ASN A 272 -13.45 1.91 -28.30
CA ASN A 272 -14.63 1.70 -27.47
C ASN A 272 -14.47 0.56 -26.46
N LYS A 273 -13.64 -0.45 -26.77
CA LYS A 273 -13.45 -1.63 -25.91
C LYS A 273 -12.33 -1.45 -24.90
N GLU A 274 -11.22 -0.82 -25.31
CA GLU A 274 -10.01 -0.73 -24.49
C GLU A 274 -9.80 0.65 -23.88
N LEU A 275 -10.21 1.70 -24.55
CA LEU A 275 -9.93 3.09 -24.18
C LEU A 275 -11.20 3.92 -23.91
N GLY A 276 -12.38 3.44 -24.32
CA GLY A 276 -13.67 4.09 -24.10
C GLY A 276 -14.20 3.91 -22.66
N LYS A 277 -15.45 4.32 -22.44
CA LYS A 277 -16.13 4.22 -21.12
C LYS A 277 -16.04 2.80 -20.56
N GLY A 278 -15.51 2.66 -19.35
CA GLY A 278 -15.17 1.36 -18.75
C GLY A 278 -13.80 0.81 -19.17
N GLY A 279 -13.04 1.49 -20.03
CA GLY A 279 -11.68 1.15 -20.42
C GLY A 279 -10.63 2.03 -19.75
N LEU A 280 -9.36 1.76 -20.06
CA LEU A 280 -8.20 2.36 -19.39
C LEU A 280 -8.18 3.90 -19.37
N ILE A 281 -8.75 4.56 -20.38
CA ILE A 281 -8.75 6.03 -20.53
C ILE A 281 -10.16 6.61 -20.42
N GLY A 282 -11.21 5.84 -20.72
CA GLY A 282 -12.58 6.33 -20.76
C GLY A 282 -13.09 6.90 -19.45
N ASP A 283 -12.65 6.31 -18.34
CA ASP A 283 -13.00 6.79 -16.99
C ASP A 283 -12.15 8.01 -16.56
N LEU A 284 -11.05 8.29 -17.28
CA LEU A 284 -10.21 9.47 -17.06
C LEU A 284 -10.65 10.68 -17.91
N ILE A 285 -11.53 10.48 -18.91
CA ILE A 285 -12.00 11.51 -19.84
C ILE A 285 -13.32 12.16 -19.37
N ASP A 286 -13.87 11.72 -18.25
CA ASP A 286 -15.04 12.38 -17.69
C ASP A 286 -14.58 13.76 -17.15
N ILE A 287 -14.67 14.76 -18.02
CA ILE A 287 -14.13 16.12 -17.83
C ILE A 287 -14.73 16.76 -16.57
N ASP A 288 -15.95 16.39 -16.22
CA ASP A 288 -16.65 16.90 -15.04
C ASP A 288 -16.07 16.33 -13.72
N MET A 289 -15.28 15.25 -13.81
CA MET A 289 -14.68 14.57 -12.67
C MET A 289 -13.15 14.72 -12.62
N SER A 290 -12.54 15.47 -13.55
CA SER A 290 -11.08 15.65 -13.53
C SER A 290 -10.64 16.38 -12.24
N PRO A 291 -9.83 15.75 -11.38
CA PRO A 291 -9.32 16.40 -10.18
C PRO A 291 -8.24 17.44 -10.50
N VAL A 292 -7.81 17.53 -11.77
CA VAL A 292 -6.77 18.45 -12.22
C VAL A 292 -7.41 19.73 -12.77
N PRO A 293 -7.36 20.86 -12.05
CA PRO A 293 -7.79 22.13 -12.61
C PRO A 293 -6.88 22.51 -13.77
N LEU A 294 -7.50 22.80 -14.90
CA LEU A 294 -6.81 23.28 -16.08
C LEU A 294 -6.74 24.81 -16.04
N ILE A 295 -5.56 25.36 -16.19
CA ILE A 295 -5.38 26.80 -16.41
C ILE A 295 -5.23 27.07 -17.90
N THR A 296 -6.08 27.96 -18.43
CA THR A 296 -5.86 28.59 -19.72
C THR A 296 -4.87 29.73 -19.52
N THR A 297 -3.73 29.66 -20.16
CA THR A 297 -2.83 30.80 -20.28
C THR A 297 -3.18 31.53 -21.59
N ASP A 298 -3.55 32.81 -21.48
CA ASP A 298 -3.99 33.61 -22.62
C ASP A 298 -2.94 33.71 -23.72
N GLU A 299 -1.67 33.73 -23.37
CA GLU A 299 -0.55 33.82 -24.29
C GLU A 299 -0.30 32.56 -25.13
N LEU A 300 -0.56 31.38 -24.58
CA LEU A 300 -0.22 30.11 -25.23
C LEU A 300 -1.44 29.34 -25.71
N ARG A 301 -2.64 29.74 -25.35
CA ARG A 301 -3.90 28.99 -25.63
C ARG A 301 -3.78 27.50 -25.27
N ARG A 302 -3.05 27.19 -24.21
CA ARG A 302 -2.81 25.84 -23.73
C ARG A 302 -3.48 25.67 -22.39
N PHE A 303 -4.13 24.53 -22.20
CA PHE A 303 -4.52 24.08 -20.89
C PHE A 303 -3.29 23.42 -20.23
N VAL A 304 -2.80 24.02 -19.19
CA VAL A 304 -1.68 23.49 -18.42
C VAL A 304 -2.21 23.06 -17.06
N PRO A 305 -2.04 21.78 -16.69
CA PRO A 305 -2.40 21.36 -15.33
C PRO A 305 -1.52 22.11 -14.33
N VAL A 306 -2.17 22.79 -13.39
CA VAL A 306 -1.44 23.40 -12.26
C VAL A 306 -1.23 22.37 -11.19
N TRP A 307 0.02 22.03 -11.01
CA TRP A 307 0.43 21.13 -9.95
C TRP A 307 0.68 21.91 -8.67
N GLU A 308 -0.25 21.86 -7.73
CA GLU A 308 -0.05 22.38 -6.38
C GLU A 308 0.15 21.20 -5.44
N ASN A 309 1.34 21.06 -4.84
CA ASN A 309 1.69 19.96 -3.93
C ASN A 309 0.71 19.72 -2.78
N ARG A 310 -0.12 20.70 -2.46
CA ARG A 310 -1.14 20.60 -1.40
C ARG A 310 -2.51 20.12 -1.89
N LYS A 311 -2.78 20.12 -3.19
CA LYS A 311 -4.06 19.67 -3.76
C LYS A 311 -4.11 18.17 -4.03
N TYR A 312 -2.97 17.56 -4.26
CA TYR A 312 -2.89 16.16 -4.65
C TYR A 312 -2.21 15.37 -3.55
N THR A 313 -3.05 14.85 -2.69
CA THR A 313 -2.63 13.99 -1.60
C THR A 313 -2.09 12.68 -2.19
N ALA A 314 -1.00 12.18 -1.66
CA ALA A 314 -0.53 10.85 -2.04
C ALA A 314 -1.62 9.79 -1.82
N PRO A 315 -1.71 8.74 -2.65
CA PRO A 315 -2.74 7.72 -2.51
C PRO A 315 -2.84 7.13 -1.10
N CYS A 316 -1.71 6.94 -0.42
CA CYS A 316 -1.68 6.46 0.96
C CYS A 316 -2.31 7.44 1.96
N GLU A 317 -2.20 8.75 1.73
CA GLU A 317 -2.84 9.76 2.58
C GLU A 317 -4.32 9.92 2.21
N ALA A 318 -4.64 9.95 0.91
CA ALA A 318 -6.02 10.04 0.43
C ALA A 318 -6.90 8.89 0.93
N MET A 319 -6.33 7.70 1.06
CA MET A 319 -7.03 6.52 1.57
C MET A 319 -7.05 6.44 3.10
N CYS A 320 -6.36 7.34 3.80
CA CYS A 320 -6.39 7.37 5.27
C CYS A 320 -7.69 8.03 5.77
N PRO A 321 -8.58 7.33 6.48
CA PRO A 321 -9.85 7.91 6.92
C PRO A 321 -9.70 9.09 7.89
N THR A 322 -8.57 9.17 8.60
CA THR A 322 -8.26 10.25 9.54
C THR A 322 -7.36 11.33 8.96
N GLY A 323 -6.93 11.17 7.69
CA GLY A 323 -6.09 12.15 7.01
C GLY A 323 -4.66 12.26 7.56
N ILE A 324 -4.14 11.22 8.23
CA ILE A 324 -2.77 11.24 8.75
C ILE A 324 -1.79 11.45 7.58
N PRO A 325 -0.87 12.44 7.65
CA PRO A 325 0.08 12.73 6.57
C PRO A 325 1.21 11.70 6.55
N VAL A 326 0.92 10.54 5.97
CA VAL A 326 1.81 9.36 5.95
C VAL A 326 3.15 9.70 5.27
N GLN A 327 3.13 10.43 4.17
CA GLN A 327 4.35 10.82 3.46
C GLN A 327 5.22 11.76 4.29
N GLU A 328 4.62 12.74 4.95
CA GLU A 328 5.35 13.68 5.81
C GLU A 328 6.02 12.93 6.99
N ARG A 329 5.30 12.00 7.61
CA ARG A 329 5.87 11.15 8.67
C ARG A 329 7.07 10.34 8.16
N TRP A 330 6.98 9.76 6.96
CA TRP A 330 8.09 9.04 6.34
C TRP A 330 9.25 9.97 5.94
N ARG A 331 8.95 11.20 5.50
CA ARG A 331 9.97 12.21 5.24
C ARG A 331 10.75 12.52 6.52
N MET A 332 10.06 12.76 7.63
CA MET A 332 10.68 13.00 8.95
C MET A 332 11.57 11.82 9.38
N ILE A 333 11.12 10.57 9.17
CA ILE A 333 11.92 9.38 9.48
C ILE A 333 13.21 9.34 8.65
N ARG A 334 13.12 9.60 7.35
CA ARG A 334 14.31 9.68 6.49
C ARG A 334 15.28 10.78 6.90
N GLU A 335 14.77 11.85 7.46
CA GLU A 335 15.56 12.96 8.02
C GLU A 335 16.10 12.68 9.44
N GLY A 336 15.82 11.50 10.02
CA GLY A 336 16.22 11.14 11.38
C GLY A 336 15.33 11.74 12.49
N ARG A 337 14.27 12.43 12.15
CA ARG A 337 13.31 13.08 13.05
C ARG A 337 12.22 12.11 13.48
N ILE A 338 12.62 10.94 14.03
CA ILE A 338 11.70 9.84 14.34
C ILE A 338 10.65 10.26 15.37
N ASN A 339 11.06 10.96 16.42
CA ASN A 339 10.15 11.40 17.48
C ASN A 339 9.06 12.34 16.94
N GLU A 340 9.42 13.29 16.09
CA GLU A 340 8.47 14.19 15.47
C GLU A 340 7.48 13.46 14.54
N ALA A 341 7.96 12.46 13.80
CA ALA A 341 7.10 11.61 12.98
C ALA A 341 6.10 10.80 13.80
N VAL A 342 6.49 10.40 15.01
CA VAL A 342 5.63 9.69 15.96
C VAL A 342 4.61 10.66 16.58
N ASP A 343 5.06 11.80 17.05
CA ASP A 343 4.23 12.83 17.71
C ASP A 343 3.17 13.43 16.78
N LEU A 344 3.51 13.62 15.49
CA LEU A 344 2.62 14.19 14.48
C LEU A 344 1.28 13.44 14.37
N ALA A 345 1.26 12.12 14.60
CA ALA A 345 0.03 11.34 14.53
C ALA A 345 -1.03 11.79 15.54
N LEU A 346 -0.60 12.33 16.70
CA LEU A 346 -1.50 12.85 17.74
C LEU A 346 -2.30 14.09 17.29
N ALA A 347 -1.88 14.74 16.22
CA ALA A 347 -2.65 15.82 15.60
C ALA A 347 -3.95 15.32 14.95
N TYR A 348 -3.98 14.05 14.56
CA TYR A 348 -5.05 13.46 13.76
C TYR A 348 -5.87 12.41 14.53
N THR A 349 -5.28 11.75 15.48
CA THR A 349 -5.97 10.73 16.29
C THR A 349 -5.35 10.64 17.68
N PRO A 350 -6.16 10.48 18.75
CA PRO A 350 -5.65 10.19 20.09
C PRO A 350 -5.14 8.75 20.26
N PHE A 351 -5.45 7.86 19.29
CA PHE A 351 -5.17 6.43 19.33
C PHE A 351 -4.22 5.96 18.20
N PRO A 352 -3.07 6.60 17.96
CA PRO A 352 -2.25 6.23 16.81
C PRO A 352 -1.66 4.81 16.92
N ALA A 353 -1.29 4.35 18.12
CA ALA A 353 -0.78 2.99 18.31
C ALA A 353 -1.89 1.96 18.17
N THR A 354 -3.02 2.14 18.86
CA THR A 354 -4.19 1.26 18.77
C THR A 354 -4.68 1.14 17.33
N VAL A 355 -4.90 2.26 16.64
CA VAL A 355 -5.47 2.26 15.30
C VAL A 355 -4.42 1.81 14.28
N CYS A 356 -3.39 2.60 14.00
CA CYS A 356 -2.45 2.30 12.91
C CYS A 356 -1.61 1.05 13.18
N GLY A 357 -1.28 0.76 14.44
CA GLY A 357 -0.44 -0.36 14.82
C GLY A 357 -1.16 -1.71 14.79
N TYR A 358 -2.45 -1.74 15.11
CA TYR A 358 -3.17 -3.00 15.35
C TYR A 358 -4.49 -3.14 14.62
N LEU A 359 -5.41 -2.16 14.71
CA LEU A 359 -6.80 -2.33 14.28
C LEU A 359 -7.09 -1.89 12.85
N CYS A 360 -6.32 -0.95 12.30
CA CYS A 360 -6.55 -0.46 10.95
C CYS A 360 -6.33 -1.55 9.90
N PRO A 361 -7.21 -1.68 8.89
CA PRO A 361 -6.95 -2.54 7.74
C PRO A 361 -5.78 -2.06 6.87
N ASN A 362 -5.15 -0.94 7.23
CA ASN A 362 -3.99 -0.34 6.56
C ASN A 362 -4.28 0.04 5.09
N PHE A 363 -5.38 0.77 4.85
CA PHE A 363 -5.73 1.28 3.53
C PHE A 363 -4.59 2.04 2.85
N CYS A 364 -3.76 2.75 3.63
CA CYS A 364 -2.55 3.41 3.14
C CYS A 364 -1.52 2.43 2.55
N MET A 365 -1.41 1.22 3.11
CA MET A 365 -0.54 0.17 2.59
C MET A 365 -1.13 -0.44 1.32
N GLN A 366 -2.45 -0.65 1.27
CA GLN A 366 -3.15 -1.16 0.08
C GLN A 366 -3.05 -0.19 -1.10
N ALA A 367 -3.07 1.11 -0.84
CA ALA A 367 -2.91 2.16 -1.85
C ALA A 367 -1.46 2.57 -2.11
N CYS A 368 -0.48 1.83 -1.57
CA CYS A 368 0.92 2.19 -1.70
C CYS A 368 1.43 1.99 -3.13
N THR A 369 1.88 3.06 -3.77
CA THR A 369 2.38 3.04 -5.15
C THR A 369 3.65 2.19 -5.34
N ARG A 370 4.34 1.81 -4.25
CA ARG A 370 5.46 0.85 -4.33
C ARG A 370 5.04 -0.52 -4.87
N GLN A 371 3.78 -0.92 -4.64
CA GLN A 371 3.26 -2.19 -5.15
C GLN A 371 3.23 -2.24 -6.68
N SER A 372 2.96 -1.11 -7.35
CA SER A 372 3.02 -1.04 -8.81
C SER A 372 4.44 -1.21 -9.37
N ALA A 373 5.46 -1.06 -8.52
CA ALA A 373 6.86 -1.26 -8.85
C ALA A 373 7.42 -2.57 -8.27
N SER A 374 6.58 -3.57 -8.04
CA SER A 374 6.96 -4.88 -7.50
C SER A 374 7.68 -4.83 -6.15
N MET A 375 7.48 -3.76 -5.39
CA MET A 375 8.07 -3.58 -4.07
C MET A 375 6.99 -3.73 -2.99
N ALA A 376 7.34 -4.32 -1.85
CA ALA A 376 6.44 -4.37 -0.70
C ALA A 376 5.99 -2.95 -0.30
N PRO A 377 4.72 -2.77 0.13
CA PRO A 377 4.27 -1.50 0.67
C PRO A 377 5.10 -1.12 1.90
N ILE A 378 5.16 0.18 2.18
CA ILE A 378 5.80 0.63 3.42
C ILE A 378 4.97 0.17 4.61
N ASP A 379 5.57 -0.54 5.55
CA ASP A 379 4.87 -1.02 6.75
C ASP A 379 4.61 0.13 7.74
N VAL A 380 3.39 0.67 7.67
CA VAL A 380 2.93 1.74 8.57
C VAL A 380 2.60 1.20 9.96
N THR A 381 2.41 -0.12 10.12
CA THR A 381 2.07 -0.70 11.42
C THR A 381 3.20 -0.54 12.43
N MET A 382 4.45 -0.61 11.98
CA MET A 382 5.62 -0.37 12.82
C MET A 382 5.64 1.05 13.37
N LEU A 383 5.35 2.04 12.50
CA LEU A 383 5.25 3.44 12.91
C LEU A 383 4.03 3.68 13.81
N GLY A 384 2.93 2.97 13.56
CA GLY A 384 1.77 2.95 14.45
C GLY A 384 2.13 2.46 15.83
N LYS A 385 2.76 1.29 15.95
CA LYS A 385 3.21 0.71 17.23
C LYS A 385 4.18 1.63 17.98
N ALA A 386 5.14 2.25 17.28
CA ALA A 386 6.07 3.21 17.85
C ALA A 386 5.36 4.45 18.44
N SER A 387 4.16 4.78 17.95
CA SER A 387 3.38 5.94 18.42
C SER A 387 2.87 5.82 19.86
N ILE A 388 3.05 4.67 20.52
CA ILE A 388 2.84 4.54 21.97
C ILE A 388 3.76 5.48 22.75
N GLN A 389 4.94 5.79 22.20
CA GLN A 389 5.95 6.66 22.80
C GLN A 389 5.74 8.16 22.49
N ALA A 390 4.68 8.49 21.76
CA ALA A 390 4.40 9.88 21.38
C ALA A 390 4.23 10.76 22.62
N LYS A 391 4.86 11.93 22.57
CA LYS A 391 4.82 12.92 23.65
C LYS A 391 3.45 13.62 23.67
N LEU A 392 3.06 14.06 24.87
CA LEU A 392 1.85 14.86 25.02
C LEU A 392 1.93 16.11 24.14
N PRO A 393 0.83 16.44 23.43
CA PRO A 393 0.78 17.69 22.68
C PRO A 393 0.77 18.88 23.62
N GLU A 394 1.42 19.97 23.20
CA GLU A 394 1.23 21.26 23.84
C GLU A 394 -0.19 21.74 23.58
N LEU A 395 -0.87 22.20 24.61
CA LEU A 395 -2.22 22.74 24.51
C LEU A 395 -2.16 24.26 24.42
N PRO A 396 -2.95 24.88 23.55
CA PRO A 396 -3.04 26.34 23.47
C PRO A 396 -3.77 26.91 24.70
N GLU A 397 -3.77 28.25 24.81
CA GLU A 397 -4.54 28.96 25.80
C GLU A 397 -6.04 28.65 25.72
N GLU A 398 -6.71 28.68 26.88
CA GLU A 398 -8.13 28.35 26.94
C GLU A 398 -8.99 29.43 26.28
N THR A 399 -9.92 28.97 25.44
CA THR A 399 -10.85 29.87 24.71
C THR A 399 -12.07 30.29 25.55
N GLY A 400 -12.24 29.67 26.72
CA GLY A 400 -13.43 29.83 27.57
C GLY A 400 -14.68 29.12 27.08
N LYS A 401 -14.62 28.39 25.94
CA LYS A 401 -15.73 27.56 25.43
C LYS A 401 -15.78 26.23 26.13
N LYS A 402 -16.99 25.81 26.53
CA LYS A 402 -17.28 24.59 27.28
C LYS A 402 -18.14 23.64 26.46
N ILE A 403 -17.65 22.45 26.21
CA ILE A 403 -18.34 21.47 25.37
C ILE A 403 -18.59 20.19 26.18
N ALA A 404 -19.83 19.72 26.20
CA ALA A 404 -20.17 18.40 26.74
C ALA A 404 -20.07 17.35 25.64
N VAL A 405 -19.34 16.27 25.88
CA VAL A 405 -19.24 15.12 24.97
C VAL A 405 -19.89 13.92 25.64
N ILE A 406 -20.98 13.42 25.06
CA ILE A 406 -21.75 12.32 25.61
C ILE A 406 -21.36 11.04 24.88
N GLY A 407 -20.65 10.17 25.62
CA GLY A 407 -20.02 8.95 25.13
C GLY A 407 -18.50 9.02 25.14
N GLY A 408 -17.87 8.19 25.98
CA GLY A 408 -16.41 8.06 26.14
C GLY A 408 -15.80 6.95 25.27
N GLY A 409 -16.48 6.58 24.17
CA GLY A 409 -15.93 5.69 23.15
C GLY A 409 -14.93 6.40 22.22
N PRO A 410 -14.40 5.70 21.18
CA PRO A 410 -13.39 6.25 20.28
C PRO A 410 -13.79 7.58 19.64
N ALA A 411 -15.05 7.71 19.22
CA ALA A 411 -15.57 8.92 18.59
C ALA A 411 -15.58 10.11 19.56
N GLY A 412 -16.17 9.94 20.76
CA GLY A 412 -16.23 11.00 21.75
C GLY A 412 -14.88 11.41 22.28
N ILE A 413 -13.97 10.44 22.51
CA ILE A 413 -12.59 10.73 22.89
C ILE A 413 -11.88 11.51 21.78
N SER A 414 -12.06 11.15 20.51
CA SER A 414 -11.45 11.87 19.39
C SER A 414 -11.94 13.30 19.29
N VAL A 415 -13.25 13.53 19.49
CA VAL A 415 -13.82 14.89 19.53
C VAL A 415 -13.26 15.68 20.70
N ALA A 416 -13.31 15.13 21.92
CA ALA A 416 -12.78 15.82 23.11
C ALA A 416 -11.29 16.13 22.98
N TRP A 417 -10.51 15.22 22.41
CA TRP A 417 -9.10 15.42 22.10
C TRP A 417 -8.86 16.61 21.17
N GLN A 418 -9.60 16.68 20.05
CA GLN A 418 -9.44 17.78 19.10
C GLN A 418 -9.91 19.12 19.67
N LEU A 419 -10.98 19.11 20.47
CA LEU A 419 -11.46 20.30 21.16
C LEU A 419 -10.41 20.83 22.15
N ARG A 420 -9.81 19.97 22.97
CA ARG A 420 -8.71 20.34 23.88
C ARG A 420 -7.51 20.90 23.13
N ARG A 421 -7.15 20.32 21.99
CA ARG A 421 -6.07 20.82 21.13
C ARG A 421 -6.37 22.18 20.50
N GLN A 422 -7.62 22.60 20.46
CA GLN A 422 -8.04 23.95 20.04
C GLN A 422 -8.25 24.91 21.22
N GLY A 423 -7.94 24.49 22.45
CA GLY A 423 -8.07 25.28 23.64
C GLY A 423 -9.48 25.30 24.27
N HIS A 424 -10.39 24.44 23.77
CA HIS A 424 -11.73 24.38 24.37
C HIS A 424 -11.76 23.43 25.56
N ASP A 425 -12.61 23.74 26.55
CA ASP A 425 -12.86 22.82 27.66
C ASP A 425 -13.86 21.74 27.23
N ALA A 426 -13.43 20.48 27.26
CA ALA A 426 -14.23 19.32 26.90
C ALA A 426 -14.49 18.45 28.12
N VAL A 427 -15.77 18.25 28.47
CA VAL A 427 -16.20 17.36 29.54
C VAL A 427 -16.85 16.12 28.96
N VAL A 428 -16.24 14.95 29.19
CA VAL A 428 -16.73 13.67 28.68
C VAL A 428 -17.62 12.97 29.72
N TYR A 429 -18.83 12.61 29.32
CA TYR A 429 -19.76 11.80 30.11
C TYR A 429 -19.87 10.40 29.52
N ASP A 430 -19.75 9.38 30.35
CA ASP A 430 -19.94 7.99 29.93
C ASP A 430 -20.63 7.16 31.03
N MET A 431 -21.51 6.26 30.61
CA MET A 431 -22.19 5.36 31.54
C MET A 431 -21.30 4.19 32.00
N SER A 432 -20.23 3.93 31.29
CA SER A 432 -19.28 2.84 31.57
C SER A 432 -18.36 3.18 32.73
N GLN A 433 -17.63 2.15 33.21
CA GLN A 433 -16.65 2.31 34.31
C GLN A 433 -15.32 2.89 33.82
N SER A 434 -15.05 2.87 32.51
CA SER A 434 -13.81 3.33 31.90
C SER A 434 -14.06 3.97 30.54
N LEU A 435 -13.16 4.82 30.12
CA LEU A 435 -13.09 5.31 28.74
C LEU A 435 -12.70 4.20 27.77
N GLY A 436 -12.95 4.41 26.46
CA GLY A 436 -12.54 3.55 25.36
C GLY A 436 -13.67 2.78 24.67
N GLY A 437 -14.85 2.69 25.30
CA GLY A 437 -16.02 2.04 24.70
C GLY A 437 -15.74 0.62 24.19
N LYS A 438 -16.12 0.31 22.95
CA LYS A 438 -15.95 -1.03 22.36
C LYS A 438 -14.49 -1.47 22.20
N ILE A 439 -13.53 -0.56 22.11
CA ILE A 439 -12.07 -0.92 22.10
C ILE A 439 -11.72 -1.68 23.37
N VAL A 440 -12.23 -1.24 24.51
CA VAL A 440 -11.96 -1.85 25.82
C VAL A 440 -12.90 -3.04 26.08
N SER A 441 -14.17 -2.94 25.71
CA SER A 441 -15.20 -3.90 26.13
C SER A 441 -15.43 -5.07 25.18
N VAL A 442 -15.12 -4.93 23.88
CA VAL A 442 -15.50 -5.89 22.83
C VAL A 442 -14.34 -6.39 22.01
N ILE A 443 -13.41 -5.50 21.57
CA ILE A 443 -12.31 -5.93 20.70
C ILE A 443 -11.41 -6.90 21.45
N PRO A 444 -11.14 -8.10 20.88
CA PRO A 444 -10.36 -9.13 21.55
C PRO A 444 -8.91 -8.71 21.87
N ASP A 445 -8.38 -9.24 22.99
CA ASP A 445 -6.99 -8.97 23.39
C ASP A 445 -5.98 -9.66 22.44
N SER A 446 -6.42 -10.65 21.67
CA SER A 446 -5.65 -11.25 20.56
C SER A 446 -5.36 -10.25 19.45
N ARG A 447 -6.25 -9.27 19.24
CA ARG A 447 -6.13 -8.21 18.22
C ARG A 447 -5.25 -7.06 18.68
N ILE A 448 -5.27 -6.72 19.95
CA ILE A 448 -4.51 -5.60 20.51
C ILE A 448 -4.12 -5.85 21.97
N PRO A 449 -2.82 -5.74 22.33
CA PRO A 449 -2.37 -5.88 23.70
C PRO A 449 -3.02 -4.85 24.65
N LYS A 450 -3.44 -5.30 25.84
CA LYS A 450 -4.07 -4.43 26.85
C LYS A 450 -3.20 -3.24 27.24
N GLU A 451 -1.89 -3.45 27.28
CA GLU A 451 -0.89 -2.45 27.65
C GLU A 451 -0.91 -1.25 26.68
N VAL A 452 -1.14 -1.52 25.38
CA VAL A 452 -1.21 -0.48 24.35
C VAL A 452 -2.44 0.41 24.59
N ILE A 453 -3.60 -0.22 24.79
CA ILE A 453 -4.85 0.51 25.06
C ILE A 453 -4.71 1.33 26.35
N SER A 454 -4.20 0.70 27.43
CA SER A 454 -4.04 1.37 28.73
C SER A 454 -3.12 2.58 28.65
N ALA A 455 -1.97 2.45 27.97
CA ALA A 455 -1.01 3.54 27.84
C ALA A 455 -1.59 4.73 27.02
N GLU A 456 -2.36 4.44 25.95
CA GLU A 456 -3.01 5.50 25.19
C GLU A 456 -4.16 6.15 25.96
N LEU A 457 -4.95 5.39 26.72
CA LEU A 457 -5.99 5.96 27.59
C LEU A 457 -5.43 6.82 28.72
N GLU A 458 -4.31 6.41 29.34
CA GLU A 458 -3.60 7.24 30.32
C GLU A 458 -3.11 8.56 29.72
N ARG A 459 -2.57 8.52 28.49
CA ARG A 459 -2.17 9.72 27.76
C ARG A 459 -3.38 10.62 27.47
N ILE A 460 -4.49 10.04 27.05
CA ILE A 460 -5.73 10.75 26.75
C ILE A 460 -6.28 11.45 27.99
N GLN A 461 -6.28 10.78 29.15
CA GLN A 461 -6.78 11.38 30.40
C GLN A 461 -5.95 12.58 30.86
N LYS A 462 -4.65 12.64 30.52
CA LYS A 462 -3.82 13.82 30.79
C LYS A 462 -4.22 15.04 29.95
N VAL A 463 -4.75 14.83 28.75
CA VAL A 463 -5.22 15.90 27.83
C VAL A 463 -6.69 16.25 28.09
N ILE A 464 -7.50 15.25 28.45
CA ILE A 464 -8.93 15.38 28.75
C ILE A 464 -9.13 15.11 30.24
N PRO A 465 -8.90 16.11 31.13
CA PRO A 465 -8.96 15.90 32.57
C PRO A 465 -10.40 15.76 33.09
N HIS A 466 -11.37 16.32 32.40
CA HIS A 466 -12.76 16.37 32.86
C HIS A 466 -13.55 15.18 32.29
N VAL A 467 -13.51 14.05 33.00
CA VAL A 467 -14.23 12.81 32.63
C VAL A 467 -15.18 12.40 33.75
N ARG A 468 -16.43 12.15 33.40
CA ARG A 468 -17.50 11.72 34.32
C ARG A 468 -18.00 10.35 33.90
N LEU A 469 -17.47 9.32 34.54
CA LEU A 469 -17.83 7.92 34.31
C LEU A 469 -19.01 7.46 35.18
N ARG A 470 -19.60 6.31 34.82
CA ARG A 470 -20.77 5.70 35.50
C ARG A 470 -21.98 6.63 35.54
N GLN A 471 -22.12 7.49 34.55
CA GLN A 471 -23.23 8.42 34.42
C GLN A 471 -24.05 8.11 33.18
N LYS A 472 -25.13 7.36 33.37
CA LYS A 472 -26.14 7.21 32.35
C LYS A 472 -27.04 8.44 32.38
N LEU A 473 -26.96 9.30 31.38
CA LEU A 473 -27.71 10.53 31.28
C LEU A 473 -29.15 10.25 30.81
N GLY A 474 -30.12 10.90 31.47
CA GLY A 474 -31.51 10.95 31.02
C GLY A 474 -31.83 12.28 30.36
N ARG A 475 -33.10 12.44 29.93
CA ARG A 475 -33.55 13.66 29.26
C ARG A 475 -33.35 14.93 30.09
N GLU A 476 -33.69 14.87 31.38
CA GLU A 476 -33.49 16.00 32.30
C GLU A 476 -32.02 16.40 32.46
N ASP A 477 -31.12 15.44 32.39
CA ASP A 477 -29.70 15.70 32.45
C ASP A 477 -29.24 16.45 31.20
N ILE A 478 -29.72 16.06 30.02
CA ILE A 478 -29.42 16.77 28.76
C ILE A 478 -29.91 18.19 28.79
N GLU A 479 -31.13 18.43 29.31
CA GLU A 479 -31.67 19.78 29.43
C GLU A 479 -30.82 20.67 30.38
N ARG A 480 -30.30 20.11 31.47
CA ARG A 480 -29.36 20.81 32.35
C ARG A 480 -28.04 21.10 31.64
N ILE A 481 -27.47 20.11 30.96
CA ILE A 481 -26.24 20.25 30.20
C ILE A 481 -26.39 21.33 29.11
N ARG A 482 -27.53 21.46 28.45
CA ARG A 482 -27.81 22.53 27.46
C ARG A 482 -27.73 23.94 28.04
N GLN A 483 -27.94 24.10 29.34
CA GLN A 483 -27.84 25.40 30.00
C GLN A 483 -26.40 25.74 30.43
N ASP A 484 -25.60 24.73 30.73
CA ASP A 484 -24.28 24.88 31.34
C ASP A 484 -23.12 24.85 30.30
N TYR A 485 -23.40 24.41 29.06
CA TYR A 485 -22.41 24.21 28.01
C TYR A 485 -22.75 24.96 26.73
N ASP A 486 -21.71 25.47 26.04
CA ASP A 486 -21.89 26.13 24.74
C ASP A 486 -22.35 25.15 23.65
N PHE A 487 -21.86 23.91 23.69
CA PHE A 487 -22.19 22.87 22.72
C PHE A 487 -22.29 21.48 23.38
N ILE A 488 -23.10 20.60 22.77
CA ILE A 488 -23.19 19.19 23.15
C ILE A 488 -22.87 18.34 21.93
N VAL A 489 -22.00 17.36 22.11
CA VAL A 489 -21.68 16.35 21.09
C VAL A 489 -22.19 15.00 21.54
N ILE A 490 -23.01 14.35 20.73
CA ILE A 490 -23.54 13.00 20.99
C ILE A 490 -22.66 11.97 20.29
N ALA A 491 -21.99 11.12 21.04
CA ALA A 491 -21.04 10.12 20.55
C ALA A 491 -21.21 8.75 21.25
N ILE A 492 -22.46 8.37 21.53
CA ILE A 492 -22.82 7.18 22.32
C ILE A 492 -22.57 5.84 21.62
N GLY A 493 -22.30 5.85 20.32
CA GLY A 493 -22.08 4.64 19.53
C GLY A 493 -23.37 3.86 19.26
N LEU A 494 -23.22 2.62 18.80
CA LEU A 494 -24.31 1.71 18.45
C LEU A 494 -24.36 0.60 19.51
N GLU A 495 -25.29 0.67 20.45
CA GLU A 495 -25.35 -0.24 21.60
C GLU A 495 -26.27 -1.42 21.42
N LYS A 496 -27.37 -1.23 20.70
CA LYS A 496 -28.37 -2.28 20.44
C LYS A 496 -27.94 -3.10 19.23
N PRO A 497 -27.48 -4.36 19.40
CA PRO A 497 -27.03 -5.18 18.30
C PRO A 497 -28.16 -5.52 17.34
N GLY A 498 -27.85 -5.68 16.06
CA GLY A 498 -28.76 -6.21 15.08
C GLY A 498 -29.17 -7.65 15.43
N THR A 499 -30.45 -7.94 15.33
CA THR A 499 -31.01 -9.26 15.63
C THR A 499 -31.67 -9.87 14.41
N LEU A 500 -31.72 -11.21 14.36
CA LEU A 500 -32.43 -11.95 13.35
C LEU A 500 -33.76 -12.45 13.94
N ASP A 501 -34.88 -12.08 13.33
CA ASP A 501 -36.20 -12.49 13.81
C ASP A 501 -36.62 -13.81 13.16
N VAL A 502 -36.21 -14.91 13.78
CA VAL A 502 -36.49 -16.29 13.37
C VAL A 502 -36.85 -17.14 14.59
N PRO A 503 -37.61 -18.23 14.44
CA PRO A 503 -37.86 -19.18 15.52
C PRO A 503 -36.54 -19.66 16.14
N GLY A 504 -36.46 -19.73 17.47
CA GLY A 504 -35.28 -20.14 18.19
C GLY A 504 -34.21 -19.05 18.38
N LYS A 505 -34.52 -17.78 18.09
CA LYS A 505 -33.62 -16.65 18.23
C LYS A 505 -33.02 -16.48 19.63
N GLU A 506 -33.70 -16.93 20.66
CA GLU A 506 -33.25 -16.93 22.07
C GLU A 506 -32.01 -17.83 22.31
N ARG A 507 -31.66 -18.69 21.34
CA ARG A 507 -30.48 -19.55 21.37
C ARG A 507 -29.24 -18.91 20.76
N MET A 508 -29.40 -17.77 20.09
CA MET A 508 -28.28 -17.06 19.49
C MET A 508 -27.64 -16.09 20.50
N LEU A 509 -26.32 -15.98 20.41
CA LEU A 509 -25.59 -14.87 21.02
C LEU A 509 -25.41 -13.76 19.96
N THR A 510 -25.41 -12.52 20.41
CA THR A 510 -24.94 -11.44 19.53
C THR A 510 -23.41 -11.46 19.44
N ALA A 511 -22.84 -10.94 18.35
CA ALA A 511 -21.40 -10.83 18.23
C ALA A 511 -20.77 -9.99 19.36
N LEU A 512 -21.46 -8.93 19.79
CA LEU A 512 -21.00 -8.07 20.88
C LEU A 512 -20.95 -8.83 22.21
N ASP A 513 -21.99 -9.63 22.52
CA ASP A 513 -22.03 -10.45 23.73
C ASP A 513 -20.94 -11.53 23.68
N PHE A 514 -20.82 -12.24 22.54
CA PHE A 514 -19.82 -13.30 22.39
C PHE A 514 -18.40 -12.75 22.59
N LEU A 515 -18.03 -11.68 21.89
CA LEU A 515 -16.71 -11.06 21.98
C LEU A 515 -16.45 -10.46 23.38
N GLY A 516 -17.47 -9.83 23.98
CA GLY A 516 -17.38 -9.29 25.33
C GLY A 516 -17.21 -10.38 26.39
N MET A 517 -17.90 -11.52 26.25
CA MET A 517 -17.73 -12.69 27.12
C MET A 517 -16.39 -13.39 26.90
N SER A 518 -15.94 -13.47 25.63
CA SER A 518 -14.61 -13.99 25.27
C SER A 518 -13.51 -13.21 25.98
N LYS A 519 -13.58 -11.88 25.91
CA LYS A 519 -12.59 -10.98 26.53
C LYS A 519 -12.50 -11.13 28.06
N LYS A 520 -13.55 -11.64 28.68
CA LYS A 520 -13.63 -11.91 30.14
C LYS A 520 -13.42 -13.37 30.49
N ASP A 521 -13.05 -14.21 29.51
CA ASP A 521 -12.96 -15.67 29.66
C ASP A 521 -14.23 -16.33 30.22
N GLN A 522 -15.42 -15.77 29.88
CA GLN A 522 -16.72 -16.18 30.38
C GLN A 522 -17.48 -17.10 29.44
N ILE A 523 -16.91 -17.48 28.28
CA ILE A 523 -17.57 -18.32 27.29
C ILE A 523 -16.70 -19.49 26.85
N LYS A 524 -17.36 -20.64 26.63
CA LYS A 524 -16.80 -21.83 25.95
C LYS A 524 -17.71 -22.17 24.78
N PRO A 525 -17.29 -21.94 23.54
CA PRO A 525 -18.18 -22.01 22.38
C PRO A 525 -18.53 -23.44 21.93
N GLY A 526 -17.92 -24.47 22.50
CA GLY A 526 -18.03 -25.84 22.02
C GLY A 526 -17.11 -26.12 20.81
N ASN A 527 -17.37 -27.23 20.11
CA ASN A 527 -16.52 -27.65 18.98
C ASN A 527 -16.92 -26.99 17.64
N ARG A 528 -18.23 -26.75 17.47
CA ARG A 528 -18.80 -26.24 16.21
C ARG A 528 -19.50 -24.92 16.47
N VAL A 529 -19.02 -23.90 15.80
CA VAL A 529 -19.61 -22.55 15.89
C VAL A 529 -20.14 -22.13 14.53
N VAL A 530 -21.38 -21.66 14.50
CA VAL A 530 -21.95 -21.06 13.30
C VAL A 530 -22.14 -19.58 13.54
N VAL A 531 -21.61 -18.76 12.63
CA VAL A 531 -21.73 -17.30 12.65
C VAL A 531 -22.66 -16.87 11.52
N ILE A 532 -23.75 -16.25 11.85
CA ILE A 532 -24.70 -15.68 10.87
C ILE A 532 -24.28 -14.25 10.58
N GLY A 533 -23.64 -14.06 9.44
CA GLY A 533 -23.00 -12.82 8.99
C GLY A 533 -21.51 -13.01 8.74
N ALA A 534 -21.07 -12.75 7.52
CA ALA A 534 -19.69 -12.94 7.07
C ALA A 534 -19.02 -11.60 6.74
N GLY A 535 -19.19 -10.58 7.59
CA GLY A 535 -18.44 -9.34 7.61
C GLY A 535 -17.24 -9.41 8.56
N ASN A 536 -16.47 -8.33 8.71
CA ASN A 536 -15.29 -8.28 9.59
C ASN A 536 -15.60 -8.70 11.03
N VAL A 537 -16.72 -8.25 11.61
CA VAL A 537 -17.15 -8.67 12.96
C VAL A 537 -17.41 -10.18 13.04
N GLY A 538 -17.98 -10.77 11.97
CA GLY A 538 -18.14 -12.23 11.90
C GLY A 538 -16.82 -12.97 11.86
N CYS A 539 -15.82 -12.43 11.17
CA CYS A 539 -14.46 -12.97 11.14
C CYS A 539 -13.77 -12.86 12.51
N ASP A 540 -13.95 -11.75 13.24
CA ASP A 540 -13.47 -11.61 14.62
C ASP A 540 -14.08 -12.67 15.54
N VAL A 541 -15.39 -12.93 15.42
CA VAL A 541 -16.06 -14.00 16.16
C VAL A 541 -15.46 -15.36 15.80
N ALA A 542 -15.20 -15.62 14.51
CA ALA A 542 -14.63 -16.88 14.06
C ALA A 542 -13.21 -17.10 14.62
N THR A 543 -12.36 -16.09 14.54
CA THR A 543 -10.99 -16.12 15.09
C THR A 543 -11.01 -16.38 16.59
N GLU A 544 -11.85 -15.66 17.33
CA GLU A 544 -11.98 -15.86 18.77
C GLU A 544 -12.58 -17.24 19.14
N ALA A 545 -13.51 -17.74 18.35
CA ALA A 545 -14.04 -19.09 18.57
C ALA A 545 -12.95 -20.16 18.44
N TYR A 546 -12.07 -20.05 17.43
CA TYR A 546 -10.91 -20.95 17.30
C TYR A 546 -9.94 -20.80 18.48
N ARG A 547 -9.65 -19.57 18.91
CA ARG A 547 -8.80 -19.31 20.07
C ARG A 547 -9.35 -19.96 21.34
N LEU A 548 -10.66 -19.97 21.50
CA LEU A 548 -11.37 -20.60 22.63
C LEU A 548 -11.53 -22.12 22.48
N GLY A 549 -10.98 -22.72 21.42
CA GLY A 549 -10.91 -24.16 21.23
C GLY A 549 -11.99 -24.78 20.33
N ALA A 550 -12.76 -23.99 19.60
CA ALA A 550 -13.63 -24.51 18.55
C ALA A 550 -12.80 -25.23 17.46
N LYS A 551 -13.33 -26.34 16.94
CA LYS A 551 -12.67 -27.13 15.91
C LYS A 551 -13.16 -26.81 14.51
N GLU A 552 -14.38 -26.31 14.43
CA GLU A 552 -15.02 -25.95 13.16
C GLU A 552 -15.84 -24.67 13.33
N VAL A 553 -15.58 -23.70 12.46
CA VAL A 553 -16.35 -22.45 12.42
C VAL A 553 -16.88 -22.23 11.02
N THR A 554 -18.18 -22.01 10.89
CA THR A 554 -18.84 -21.75 9.61
C THR A 554 -19.54 -20.40 9.65
N LEU A 555 -19.19 -19.52 8.72
CA LEU A 555 -19.84 -18.21 8.55
C LEU A 555 -20.86 -18.31 7.41
N LEU A 556 -22.08 -17.87 7.70
CA LEU A 556 -23.21 -17.88 6.77
C LEU A 556 -23.52 -16.47 6.29
N ALA A 557 -23.69 -16.28 5.00
CA ALA A 557 -24.04 -15.01 4.41
C ALA A 557 -25.13 -15.15 3.33
N ARG A 558 -25.93 -14.11 3.12
CA ARG A 558 -26.93 -14.06 2.03
C ARG A 558 -26.28 -13.83 0.66
N SER A 559 -25.12 -13.20 0.62
CA SER A 559 -24.31 -12.90 -0.56
C SER A 559 -22.84 -13.19 -0.27
N HIS A 560 -21.95 -12.86 -1.19
CA HIS A 560 -20.50 -12.95 -0.95
C HIS A 560 -20.11 -12.27 0.36
N SER A 561 -19.08 -12.80 1.02
CA SER A 561 -18.53 -12.19 2.23
C SER A 561 -18.08 -10.75 1.94
N ALA A 562 -18.49 -9.82 2.79
CA ALA A 562 -18.04 -8.42 2.74
C ALA A 562 -16.80 -8.18 3.61
N ALA A 563 -16.26 -9.22 4.25
CA ALA A 563 -15.07 -9.10 5.07
C ALA A 563 -13.82 -8.90 4.20
N PHE A 564 -12.91 -8.08 4.68
CA PHE A 564 -11.66 -7.73 4.02
C PHE A 564 -10.54 -7.48 5.04
N GLY A 565 -9.28 -7.47 4.55
CA GLY A 565 -8.12 -7.19 5.36
C GLY A 565 -7.80 -8.30 6.37
N LYS A 566 -7.13 -7.92 7.44
CA LYS A 566 -6.57 -8.84 8.44
C LYS A 566 -7.59 -9.80 9.05
N GLU A 567 -8.78 -9.31 9.35
CA GLU A 567 -9.86 -10.12 9.94
C GLU A 567 -10.24 -11.27 9.03
N ARG A 568 -10.35 -11.00 7.73
CA ARG A 568 -10.66 -12.02 6.74
C ARG A 568 -9.52 -13.01 6.59
N GLU A 569 -8.30 -12.50 6.47
CA GLU A 569 -7.08 -13.32 6.31
C GLU A 569 -6.86 -14.25 7.50
N GLU A 570 -7.01 -13.75 8.73
CA GLU A 570 -6.87 -14.56 9.94
C GLU A 570 -7.93 -15.67 10.02
N ALA A 571 -9.17 -15.35 9.69
CA ALA A 571 -10.24 -16.33 9.67
C ALA A 571 -10.00 -17.42 8.62
N ASP A 572 -9.52 -17.05 7.42
CA ASP A 572 -9.16 -18.00 6.36
C ASP A 572 -7.97 -18.90 6.77
N VAL A 573 -6.92 -18.33 7.35
CA VAL A 573 -5.74 -19.09 7.84
C VAL A 573 -6.12 -20.11 8.92
N LEU A 574 -7.06 -19.78 9.78
CA LEU A 574 -7.55 -20.69 10.82
C LEU A 574 -8.53 -21.74 10.28
N GLY A 575 -8.91 -21.67 9.00
CA GLY A 575 -9.75 -22.64 8.33
C GLY A 575 -11.25 -22.38 8.46
N ALA A 576 -11.66 -21.13 8.69
CA ALA A 576 -13.08 -20.77 8.75
C ALA A 576 -13.77 -21.02 7.39
N LYS A 577 -14.94 -21.65 7.44
CA LYS A 577 -15.72 -21.98 6.24
C LYS A 577 -16.73 -20.88 5.94
N PHE A 578 -16.66 -20.30 4.75
CA PHE A 578 -17.61 -19.29 4.30
C PHE A 578 -18.64 -19.92 3.36
N ARG A 579 -19.93 -19.74 3.66
CA ARG A 579 -21.03 -20.28 2.85
C ARG A 579 -22.01 -19.20 2.46
N TRP A 580 -22.33 -19.11 1.18
CA TRP A 580 -23.35 -18.25 0.58
C TRP A 580 -23.86 -18.85 -0.74
N PRO A 581 -25.08 -18.58 -1.17
CA PRO A 581 -26.13 -17.89 -0.43
C PRO A 581 -26.75 -18.79 0.65
N CYS A 582 -26.92 -18.27 1.86
CA CYS A 582 -27.54 -18.98 2.97
C CYS A 582 -28.61 -18.08 3.63
N TYR A 583 -29.82 -18.59 3.73
CA TYR A 583 -30.95 -17.92 4.39
C TYR A 583 -31.38 -18.76 5.59
N THR A 584 -31.24 -18.18 6.79
CA THR A 584 -31.60 -18.85 8.03
C THR A 584 -33.10 -18.88 8.17
N GLN A 585 -33.69 -20.06 8.41
CA GLN A 585 -35.09 -20.28 8.65
C GLN A 585 -35.42 -20.36 10.15
N GLU A 586 -34.57 -21.10 10.90
CA GLU A 586 -34.81 -21.42 12.30
C GLU A 586 -33.49 -21.77 13.01
N ILE A 587 -33.42 -21.51 14.31
CA ILE A 587 -32.32 -21.97 15.17
C ILE A 587 -32.85 -23.12 16.05
N THR A 588 -32.31 -24.31 15.80
CA THR A 588 -32.71 -25.53 16.53
C THR A 588 -31.69 -25.89 17.63
N LYS A 589 -31.94 -26.93 18.37
CA LYS A 589 -30.97 -27.48 19.32
C LYS A 589 -29.74 -28.12 18.64
N GLU A 590 -29.89 -28.50 17.37
CA GLU A 590 -28.88 -29.20 16.57
C GLU A 590 -28.00 -28.20 15.79
N GLY A 591 -28.49 -26.96 15.60
CA GLY A 591 -27.78 -25.93 14.84
C GLY A 591 -28.70 -25.00 14.07
N VAL A 592 -28.21 -24.48 12.95
CA VAL A 592 -28.89 -23.50 12.08
C VAL A 592 -29.57 -24.22 10.92
N LYS A 593 -30.89 -24.14 10.86
CA LYS A 593 -31.70 -24.66 9.75
C LYS A 593 -31.87 -23.56 8.68
N LEU A 594 -31.49 -23.91 7.47
CA LEU A 594 -31.63 -23.05 6.30
C LEU A 594 -33.01 -23.21 5.62
N THR A 595 -33.41 -22.24 4.81
CA THR A 595 -34.64 -22.29 4.00
C THR A 595 -34.62 -23.43 2.98
N THR A 596 -33.47 -24.00 2.67
CA THR A 596 -33.32 -25.20 1.84
C THR A 596 -33.68 -26.50 2.55
N GLY A 597 -33.93 -26.46 3.85
CA GLY A 597 -34.15 -27.62 4.71
C GLY A 597 -32.86 -28.23 5.28
N GLU A 598 -31.69 -27.79 4.85
CA GLU A 598 -30.39 -28.24 5.41
C GLU A 598 -30.23 -27.71 6.83
N VAL A 599 -29.73 -28.55 7.73
CA VAL A 599 -29.34 -28.16 9.09
C VAL A 599 -27.80 -28.15 9.17
N ILE A 600 -27.25 -26.98 9.52
CA ILE A 600 -25.82 -26.82 9.79
C ILE A 600 -25.59 -27.03 11.27
N PRO A 601 -24.88 -28.08 11.69
CA PRO A 601 -24.70 -28.41 13.09
C PRO A 601 -23.90 -27.34 13.83
N ALA A 602 -24.36 -26.93 15.01
CA ALA A 602 -23.69 -25.95 15.84
C ALA A 602 -23.90 -26.22 17.33
N ASP A 603 -22.83 -26.08 18.09
CA ASP A 603 -22.90 -26.07 19.56
C ASP A 603 -23.16 -24.63 20.07
N THR A 604 -22.70 -23.63 19.29
CA THR A 604 -22.97 -22.20 19.53
C THR A 604 -23.32 -21.51 18.21
N VAL A 605 -24.35 -20.65 18.25
CA VAL A 605 -24.75 -19.81 17.13
C VAL A 605 -24.57 -18.34 17.51
N VAL A 606 -23.84 -17.58 16.68
CA VAL A 606 -23.58 -16.15 16.88
C VAL A 606 -24.15 -15.35 15.72
N VAL A 607 -24.90 -14.28 16.01
CA VAL A 607 -25.42 -13.36 14.99
C VAL A 607 -24.50 -12.14 14.86
N ALA A 608 -24.00 -11.89 13.63
CA ALA A 608 -23.07 -10.82 13.27
C ALA A 608 -23.51 -10.10 11.98
N ILE A 609 -24.79 -9.77 11.85
CA ILE A 609 -25.40 -9.24 10.61
C ILE A 609 -25.32 -7.71 10.49
N GLY A 610 -24.78 -7.01 11.47
CA GLY A 610 -24.82 -5.55 11.55
C GLY A 610 -26.22 -5.02 11.88
N GLY A 611 -26.47 -3.76 11.55
CA GLY A 611 -27.78 -3.14 11.85
C GLY A 611 -27.92 -2.71 13.32
N ASP A 612 -26.78 -2.56 14.02
CA ASP A 612 -26.75 -2.02 15.38
C ASP A 612 -27.40 -0.64 15.42
N LYS A 613 -28.06 -0.32 16.52
CA LYS A 613 -28.74 0.96 16.72
C LYS A 613 -28.29 1.63 18.00
N SER A 614 -28.43 2.96 18.05
CA SER A 614 -28.25 3.74 19.27
C SER A 614 -29.55 3.79 20.08
N ASP A 615 -29.41 3.95 21.40
CA ASP A 615 -30.52 4.30 22.27
C ASP A 615 -30.63 5.84 22.32
N LEU A 616 -31.63 6.41 21.63
CA LEU A 616 -31.83 7.84 21.48
C LEU A 616 -32.99 8.40 22.34
N GLU A 617 -33.61 7.58 23.19
CA GLU A 617 -34.79 7.94 23.99
C GLU A 617 -34.52 9.05 25.01
N PHE A 618 -33.22 9.24 25.39
CA PHE A 618 -32.80 10.29 26.32
C PHE A 618 -32.68 11.68 25.67
N LEU A 619 -32.77 11.76 24.36
CA LEU A 619 -32.65 13.05 23.66
C LEU A 619 -33.92 13.87 23.78
N PRO A 620 -33.84 15.20 23.83
CA PRO A 620 -34.95 16.11 23.76
C PRO A 620 -35.75 15.95 22.45
N PRO A 621 -37.07 16.21 22.47
CA PRO A 621 -37.94 15.98 21.29
C PRO A 621 -37.67 16.94 20.13
N ASP A 622 -36.93 18.00 20.33
CA ASP A 622 -36.54 18.98 19.31
C ASP A 622 -35.29 18.51 18.50
N VAL A 623 -34.64 17.43 18.91
CA VAL A 623 -33.53 16.83 18.14
C VAL A 623 -34.11 16.02 16.98
N LEU A 624 -33.74 16.39 15.77
CA LEU A 624 -34.17 15.68 14.56
C LEU A 624 -33.55 14.27 14.52
N ILE A 625 -34.45 13.26 14.50
CA ILE A 625 -34.04 11.86 14.36
C ILE A 625 -34.67 11.30 13.10
N GLU A 626 -33.88 10.95 12.12
CA GLU A 626 -34.35 10.31 10.88
C GLU A 626 -33.89 8.86 10.81
N ARG A 627 -34.83 7.93 10.59
CA ARG A 627 -34.57 6.48 10.47
C ARG A 627 -33.78 5.87 11.64
N GLY A 628 -33.83 6.50 12.83
CA GLY A 628 -33.10 6.06 14.03
C GLY A 628 -31.65 6.58 14.13
N PHE A 629 -31.34 7.63 13.39
CA PHE A 629 -30.04 8.35 13.45
C PHE A 629 -30.28 9.85 13.72
N ILE A 630 -29.31 10.51 14.36
CA ILE A 630 -29.26 11.95 14.61
C ILE A 630 -28.71 12.64 13.38
#